data_9dbe2f31ce2d75c3fe953c466eff6d4f
#
_entry.id   9dbe2f31ce2d75c3fe953c466eff6d4f
#
_cell.length_a   1.000
_cell.length_b   1.000
_cell.length_c   1.000
_cell.angle_alpha   90.00
_cell.angle_beta   90.00
_cell.angle_gamma   90.00
#
_symmetry.space_group_name_H-M   'P 1'
#
loop_
_entity.id
_entity.type
_entity.pdbx_description
1 polymer ?
#
loop_
_entity_poly.entity_id
_entity_poly.type
_entity_poly.pdbx_seq_one_letter_code
_entity_poly.pdbx_strand_id
1 'polypeptide(L)'
;MFIKSAIAQALILRGSRDFPTAEVYLAFVRAEVVERRNRRAQSKLDEERRHLTPLPPAPVPEYTTYRTRVSKWSIIRIARKTYTVPARLKGLEVEVRQYADRLEVYYKDKLMEEMERIHGVGEARIDYRHIIHSLVRKPGAFARYRFRENLFPTQTFRLAYESLCRFRGERADVEYVRILYLAATTMESEVERALSLLLESGRPFDYIEVRDLAAPVVPLVPRLTLLGVPDLKVYDALLVGGIR
;
A
#
# COMPACT_ATOMS: atom_id res chain seq x y z
N MET A 1 -2.85 -21.96 -36.85
CA MET A 1 -2.23 -22.40 -35.57
C MET A 1 -2.45 -21.31 -34.54
N PHE A 2 -3.08 -21.62 -33.41
CA PHE A 2 -3.39 -20.63 -32.37
C PHE A 2 -2.12 -20.27 -31.56
N ILE A 3 -2.02 -19.03 -31.06
CA ILE A 3 -0.87 -18.54 -30.26
C ILE A 3 -0.57 -19.50 -29.10
N LYS A 4 -1.59 -19.98 -28.40
CA LYS A 4 -1.42 -20.94 -27.29
C LYS A 4 -0.63 -22.20 -27.68
N SER A 5 -0.93 -22.78 -28.85
CA SER A 5 -0.18 -23.96 -29.35
C SER A 5 1.26 -23.63 -29.68
N ALA A 6 1.53 -22.42 -30.22
CA ALA A 6 2.90 -21.97 -30.53
C ALA A 6 3.71 -21.76 -29.24
N ILE A 7 3.10 -21.19 -28.19
CA ILE A 7 3.74 -21.06 -26.87
C ILE A 7 4.04 -22.44 -26.29
N ALA A 8 3.08 -23.36 -26.33
CA ALA A 8 3.30 -24.71 -25.81
C ALA A 8 4.46 -25.42 -26.51
N GLN A 9 4.56 -25.30 -27.86
CA GLN A 9 5.68 -25.85 -28.62
C GLN A 9 7.02 -25.18 -28.29
N ALA A 10 7.04 -23.85 -28.15
CA ALA A 10 8.26 -23.13 -27.78
C ALA A 10 8.75 -23.54 -26.36
N LEU A 11 7.84 -23.77 -25.42
CA LEU A 11 8.18 -24.27 -24.08
C LEU A 11 8.72 -25.70 -24.10
N ILE A 12 8.17 -26.55 -24.95
CA ILE A 12 8.69 -27.93 -25.15
C ILE A 12 10.10 -27.86 -25.70
N LEU A 13 10.35 -27.03 -26.71
CA LEU A 13 11.70 -26.88 -27.32
C LEU A 13 12.73 -26.29 -26.34
N ARG A 14 12.26 -25.41 -25.41
CA ARG A 14 13.11 -24.90 -24.35
C ARG A 14 13.47 -25.96 -23.29
N GLY A 15 12.68 -27.00 -23.15
CA GLY A 15 12.90 -28.10 -22.19
C GLY A 15 12.46 -27.81 -20.76
N SER A 16 11.95 -26.60 -20.46
CA SER A 16 11.44 -26.23 -19.14
C SER A 16 10.30 -25.21 -19.26
N ARG A 17 9.35 -25.29 -18.33
CA ARG A 17 8.25 -24.33 -18.18
C ARG A 17 8.52 -23.30 -17.07
N ASP A 18 9.60 -23.45 -16.32
CA ASP A 18 9.93 -22.61 -15.20
C ASP A 18 10.71 -21.37 -15.63
N PHE A 19 10.30 -20.22 -15.08
CA PHE A 19 10.93 -18.93 -15.32
C PHE A 19 11.15 -18.23 -13.97
N PRO A 20 12.29 -17.53 -13.79
CA PRO A 20 12.57 -16.81 -12.54
C PRO A 20 11.55 -15.71 -12.25
N THR A 21 11.10 -15.01 -13.30
CA THR A 21 10.11 -13.93 -13.17
C THR A 21 9.14 -13.91 -14.36
N ALA A 22 8.02 -13.22 -14.21
CA ALA A 22 7.04 -13.03 -15.27
C ALA A 22 7.62 -12.26 -16.47
N GLU A 23 8.53 -11.30 -16.23
CA GLU A 23 9.18 -10.50 -17.28
C GLU A 23 10.04 -11.39 -18.17
N VAL A 24 10.80 -12.32 -17.60
CA VAL A 24 11.63 -13.28 -18.36
C VAL A 24 10.74 -14.19 -19.21
N TYR A 25 9.61 -14.64 -18.67
CA TYR A 25 8.63 -15.40 -19.44
C TYR A 25 8.05 -14.59 -20.61
N LEU A 26 7.65 -13.36 -20.37
CA LEU A 26 7.10 -12.49 -21.41
C LEU A 26 8.13 -12.15 -22.49
N ALA A 27 9.38 -11.91 -22.12
CA ALA A 27 10.48 -11.71 -23.07
C ALA A 27 10.69 -12.94 -23.95
N PHE A 28 10.69 -14.13 -23.37
CA PHE A 28 10.78 -15.40 -24.11
C PHE A 28 9.62 -15.56 -25.10
N VAL A 29 8.38 -15.37 -24.65
CA VAL A 29 7.20 -15.48 -25.52
C VAL A 29 7.24 -14.45 -26.65
N ARG A 30 7.68 -13.23 -26.38
CA ARG A 30 7.84 -12.17 -27.39
C ARG A 30 8.86 -12.59 -28.46
N ALA A 31 10.04 -13.02 -28.06
CA ALA A 31 11.11 -13.38 -28.99
C ALA A 31 10.79 -14.64 -29.82
N GLU A 32 10.39 -15.73 -29.14
CA GLU A 32 10.25 -17.04 -29.78
C GLU A 32 8.94 -17.24 -30.51
N VAL A 33 7.87 -16.56 -30.08
CA VAL A 33 6.54 -16.76 -30.66
C VAL A 33 6.08 -15.53 -31.45
N VAL A 34 6.02 -14.36 -30.81
CA VAL A 34 5.42 -13.17 -31.40
C VAL A 34 6.25 -12.64 -32.56
N GLU A 35 7.55 -12.41 -32.36
CA GLU A 35 8.43 -11.84 -33.38
C GLU A 35 8.62 -12.80 -34.59
N ARG A 36 8.72 -14.09 -34.34
CA ARG A 36 8.75 -15.08 -35.44
C ARG A 36 7.49 -15.06 -36.29
N ARG A 37 6.32 -14.94 -35.67
CA ARG A 37 5.04 -14.84 -36.39
C ARG A 37 4.92 -13.51 -37.13
N ASN A 38 5.30 -12.43 -36.51
CA ASN A 38 5.24 -11.10 -37.11
C ASN A 38 6.14 -11.01 -38.34
N ARG A 39 7.35 -11.56 -38.29
CA ARG A 39 8.24 -11.63 -39.47
C ARG A 39 7.58 -12.35 -40.64
N ARG A 40 6.88 -13.46 -40.41
CA ARG A 40 6.18 -14.21 -41.46
C ARG A 40 4.95 -13.51 -42.02
N ALA A 41 4.34 -12.63 -41.22
CA ALA A 41 3.15 -11.87 -41.61
C ALA A 41 3.47 -10.46 -42.09
N GLN A 42 4.74 -10.08 -42.20
CA GLN A 42 5.17 -8.70 -42.49
C GLN A 42 4.56 -8.17 -43.81
N SER A 43 4.61 -8.96 -44.86
CA SER A 43 4.06 -8.54 -46.17
C SER A 43 2.54 -8.26 -46.12
N LYS A 44 1.81 -9.07 -45.35
CA LYS A 44 0.38 -8.89 -45.13
C LYS A 44 0.09 -7.65 -44.29
N LEU A 45 0.92 -7.41 -43.27
CA LEU A 45 0.82 -6.21 -42.43
C LEU A 45 1.08 -4.94 -43.24
N ASP A 46 2.06 -4.97 -44.16
CA ASP A 46 2.38 -3.82 -45.01
C ASP A 46 1.26 -3.53 -46.02
N GLU A 47 0.55 -4.56 -46.48
CA GLU A 47 -0.66 -4.44 -47.28
C GLU A 47 -1.81 -3.85 -46.46
N GLU A 48 -2.10 -4.39 -45.26
CA GLU A 48 -3.12 -3.90 -44.35
C GLU A 48 -2.88 -2.43 -43.97
N ARG A 49 -1.65 -2.05 -43.68
CA ARG A 49 -1.28 -0.65 -43.32
C ARG A 49 -1.70 0.37 -44.36
N ARG A 50 -1.74 0.00 -45.62
CA ARG A 50 -2.18 0.90 -46.71
C ARG A 50 -3.69 1.17 -46.67
N HIS A 51 -4.44 0.29 -46.02
CA HIS A 51 -5.92 0.37 -45.89
C HIS A 51 -6.37 0.80 -44.51
N LEU A 52 -5.46 0.89 -43.51
CA LEU A 52 -5.80 1.33 -42.17
C LEU A 52 -6.12 2.81 -42.15
N THR A 53 -7.16 3.16 -41.42
CA THR A 53 -7.50 4.56 -41.14
C THR A 53 -6.44 5.15 -40.20
N PRO A 54 -6.00 6.40 -40.41
CA PRO A 54 -5.10 7.08 -39.48
C PRO A 54 -5.68 7.06 -38.06
N LEU A 55 -4.78 6.91 -37.07
CA LEU A 55 -5.18 6.95 -35.66
C LEU A 55 -5.82 8.33 -35.34
N PRO A 56 -6.83 8.37 -34.47
CA PRO A 56 -7.41 9.63 -34.05
C PRO A 56 -6.34 10.49 -33.37
N PRO A 57 -6.43 11.84 -33.47
CA PRO A 57 -5.43 12.75 -32.91
C PRO A 57 -5.32 12.66 -31.39
N ALA A 58 -6.37 12.23 -30.72
CA ALA A 58 -6.36 11.97 -29.29
C ALA A 58 -6.41 10.45 -29.01
N PRO A 59 -5.58 9.92 -28.10
CA PRO A 59 -5.63 8.51 -27.73
C PRO A 59 -6.99 8.16 -27.14
N VAL A 60 -7.49 6.97 -27.45
CA VAL A 60 -8.71 6.45 -26.82
C VAL A 60 -8.41 6.20 -25.34
N PRO A 61 -9.26 6.67 -24.42
CA PRO A 61 -9.04 6.45 -23.00
C PRO A 61 -8.99 4.96 -22.67
N GLU A 62 -7.96 4.53 -21.95
CA GLU A 62 -7.76 3.15 -21.52
C GLU A 62 -8.56 2.79 -20.27
N TYR A 63 -9.54 3.62 -19.91
CA TYR A 63 -10.34 3.46 -18.69
C TYR A 63 -11.83 3.58 -18.97
N THR A 64 -12.62 2.99 -18.08
CA THR A 64 -14.08 3.18 -18.00
C THR A 64 -14.40 4.13 -16.86
N THR A 65 -15.23 5.14 -17.13
CA THR A 65 -15.64 6.12 -16.11
C THR A 65 -16.92 5.69 -15.41
N TYR A 66 -16.92 5.77 -14.08
CA TYR A 66 -18.10 5.60 -13.23
C TYR A 66 -18.31 6.86 -12.39
N ARG A 67 -19.56 7.28 -12.22
CA ARG A 67 -19.94 8.30 -11.24
C ARG A 67 -20.71 7.64 -10.11
N THR A 68 -20.26 7.85 -8.89
CA THR A 68 -20.86 7.21 -7.70
C THR A 68 -20.77 8.12 -6.49
N ARG A 69 -21.77 7.99 -5.59
CA ARG A 69 -21.75 8.70 -4.32
C ARG A 69 -21.04 7.86 -3.26
N VAL A 70 -20.12 8.48 -2.54
CA VAL A 70 -19.44 7.83 -1.42
C VAL A 70 -20.41 7.65 -0.26
N SER A 71 -20.53 6.43 0.23
CA SER A 71 -21.42 6.10 1.35
C SER A 71 -20.96 6.74 2.68
N LYS A 72 -21.84 6.73 3.68
CA LYS A 72 -21.49 7.15 5.06
C LYS A 72 -20.37 6.32 5.70
N TRP A 73 -20.07 5.15 5.13
CA TRP A 73 -19.02 4.24 5.57
C TRP A 73 -17.71 4.40 4.78
N SER A 74 -17.55 5.49 4.01
CA SER A 74 -16.40 5.71 3.13
C SER A 74 -16.23 4.62 2.04
N ILE A 75 -17.33 4.09 1.54
CA ILE A 75 -17.35 2.98 0.58
C ILE A 75 -17.91 3.46 -0.74
N ILE A 76 -17.28 3.02 -1.82
CA ILE A 76 -17.80 3.03 -3.20
C ILE A 76 -17.92 1.61 -3.72
N ARG A 77 -18.83 1.41 -4.69
CA ARG A 77 -19.01 0.13 -5.36
C ARG A 77 -18.84 0.31 -6.86
N ILE A 78 -17.84 -0.37 -7.42
CA ILE A 78 -17.52 -0.34 -8.85
C ILE A 78 -17.49 -1.77 -9.38
N ALA A 79 -18.20 -2.04 -10.47
CA ALA A 79 -18.25 -3.35 -11.09
C ALA A 79 -18.48 -4.52 -10.08
N ARG A 80 -19.43 -4.35 -9.15
CA ARG A 80 -19.77 -5.30 -8.06
C ARG A 80 -18.68 -5.49 -6.99
N LYS A 81 -17.60 -4.72 -7.04
CA LYS A 81 -16.54 -4.74 -6.04
C LYS A 81 -16.67 -3.55 -5.10
N THR A 82 -16.24 -3.74 -3.87
CA THR A 82 -16.31 -2.72 -2.81
C THR A 82 -14.92 -2.17 -2.51
N TYR A 83 -14.80 -0.85 -2.47
CA TYR A 83 -13.55 -0.16 -2.17
C TYR A 83 -13.80 0.91 -1.11
N THR A 84 -12.84 1.11 -0.22
CA THR A 84 -12.86 2.28 0.67
C THR A 84 -12.13 3.46 0.04
N VAL A 85 -12.59 4.65 0.37
CA VAL A 85 -11.99 5.92 -0.03
C VAL A 85 -11.85 6.83 1.18
N PRO A 86 -10.97 7.85 1.15
CA PRO A 86 -10.77 8.74 2.28
C PRO A 86 -12.07 9.30 2.86
N ALA A 87 -12.16 9.30 4.20
CA ALA A 87 -13.37 9.71 4.91
C ALA A 87 -13.85 11.14 4.60
N ARG A 88 -12.96 12.01 4.13
CA ARG A 88 -13.28 13.37 3.68
C ARG A 88 -14.22 13.42 2.47
N LEU A 89 -14.33 12.32 1.72
CA LEU A 89 -15.20 12.21 0.55
C LEU A 89 -16.61 11.72 0.87
N LYS A 90 -16.94 11.42 2.12
CA LYS A 90 -18.26 10.92 2.54
C LYS A 90 -19.40 11.82 2.05
N GLY A 91 -20.39 11.20 1.43
CA GLY A 91 -21.58 11.89 0.92
C GLY A 91 -21.36 12.65 -0.39
N LEU A 92 -20.12 12.79 -0.86
CA LEU A 92 -19.79 13.46 -2.11
C LEU A 92 -19.96 12.51 -3.30
N GLU A 93 -20.27 13.06 -4.45
CA GLU A 93 -20.22 12.36 -5.72
C GLU A 93 -18.81 12.43 -6.28
N VAL A 94 -18.26 11.27 -6.65
CA VAL A 94 -16.90 11.12 -7.18
C VAL A 94 -16.93 10.48 -8.55
N GLU A 95 -15.97 10.84 -9.38
CA GLU A 95 -15.68 10.16 -10.64
C GLU A 95 -14.60 9.11 -10.39
N VAL A 96 -14.86 7.88 -10.86
CA VAL A 96 -13.92 6.77 -10.74
C VAL A 96 -13.53 6.31 -12.12
N ARG A 97 -12.25 6.35 -12.44
CA ARG A 97 -11.66 5.82 -13.67
C ARG A 97 -11.11 4.43 -13.39
N GLN A 98 -11.73 3.45 -14.02
CA GLN A 98 -11.31 2.06 -13.89
C GLN A 98 -10.43 1.67 -15.06
N TYR A 99 -9.17 1.42 -14.77
CA TYR A 99 -8.19 0.85 -15.69
C TYR A 99 -8.18 -0.69 -15.61
N ALA A 100 -7.30 -1.32 -16.37
CA ALA A 100 -7.12 -2.77 -16.33
C ALA A 100 -6.60 -3.26 -14.97
N ASP A 101 -5.70 -2.53 -14.34
CA ASP A 101 -4.94 -2.87 -13.14
C ASP A 101 -5.29 -2.04 -11.90
N ARG A 102 -5.83 -0.82 -12.08
CA ARG A 102 -6.08 0.14 -10.99
C ARG A 102 -7.39 0.89 -11.14
N LEU A 103 -7.78 1.57 -10.07
CA LEU A 103 -8.84 2.56 -10.02
C LEU A 103 -8.28 3.89 -9.55
N GLU A 104 -8.70 4.95 -10.19
CA GLU A 104 -8.40 6.32 -9.79
C GLU A 104 -9.71 7.02 -9.40
N VAL A 105 -9.74 7.63 -8.23
CA VAL A 105 -10.92 8.34 -7.70
C VAL A 105 -10.68 9.83 -7.78
N TYR A 106 -11.54 10.53 -8.49
CA TYR A 106 -11.48 11.98 -8.70
C TYR A 106 -12.62 12.70 -8.00
N TYR A 107 -12.32 13.85 -7.45
CA TYR A 107 -13.32 14.81 -6.98
C TYR A 107 -12.97 16.20 -7.52
N LYS A 108 -13.90 16.83 -8.28
CA LYS A 108 -13.67 18.12 -8.96
C LYS A 108 -12.34 18.11 -9.75
N ASP A 109 -12.17 17.12 -10.61
CA ASP A 109 -10.99 16.91 -11.47
C ASP A 109 -9.65 16.71 -10.74
N LYS A 110 -9.67 16.64 -9.39
CA LYS A 110 -8.49 16.34 -8.59
C LYS A 110 -8.45 14.87 -8.22
N LEU A 111 -7.31 14.21 -8.48
CA LEU A 111 -7.04 12.85 -8.02
C LEU A 111 -7.00 12.84 -6.48
N MET A 112 -7.86 12.04 -5.89
CA MET A 112 -8.03 11.93 -4.44
C MET A 112 -7.46 10.64 -3.88
N GLU A 113 -7.50 9.56 -4.68
CA GLU A 113 -7.05 8.23 -4.30
C GLU A 113 -6.75 7.40 -5.54
N GLU A 114 -5.70 6.58 -5.45
CA GLU A 114 -5.37 5.55 -6.43
C GLU A 114 -5.27 4.21 -5.71
N MET A 115 -5.86 3.17 -6.27
CA MET A 115 -5.86 1.85 -5.66
C MET A 115 -5.84 0.76 -6.71
N GLU A 116 -5.23 -0.39 -6.40
CA GLU A 116 -5.25 -1.54 -7.29
C GLU A 116 -6.68 -2.08 -7.47
N ARG A 117 -6.97 -2.50 -8.68
CA ARG A 117 -8.23 -3.12 -9.01
C ARG A 117 -8.28 -4.55 -8.48
N ILE A 118 -9.41 -4.93 -7.86
CA ILE A 118 -9.66 -6.30 -7.47
C ILE A 118 -9.95 -7.13 -8.70
N HIS A 119 -9.16 -8.19 -8.92
CA HIS A 119 -9.40 -9.21 -9.94
C HIS A 119 -9.92 -10.50 -9.28
N GLY A 120 -10.77 -11.24 -10.01
CA GLY A 120 -11.28 -12.53 -9.53
C GLY A 120 -12.33 -12.42 -8.41
N VAL A 121 -12.23 -13.31 -7.42
CA VAL A 121 -13.29 -13.58 -6.43
C VAL A 121 -13.34 -12.58 -5.27
N GLY A 122 -12.34 -11.73 -5.08
CA GLY A 122 -12.34 -10.74 -3.98
C GLY A 122 -13.53 -9.78 -4.05
N GLU A 123 -14.24 -9.60 -2.93
CA GLU A 123 -15.43 -8.73 -2.86
C GLU A 123 -15.12 -7.30 -2.41
N ALA A 124 -14.09 -7.11 -1.58
CA ALA A 124 -13.80 -5.82 -0.96
C ALA A 124 -12.30 -5.57 -0.78
N ARG A 125 -11.87 -4.35 -1.08
CA ARG A 125 -10.56 -3.79 -0.70
C ARG A 125 -10.80 -2.67 0.30
N ILE A 126 -10.47 -2.94 1.54
CA ILE A 126 -10.70 -2.04 2.66
C ILE A 126 -9.35 -1.58 3.20
N ASP A 127 -9.07 -0.30 3.08
CA ASP A 127 -7.95 0.32 3.78
C ASP A 127 -8.49 0.94 5.09
N TYR A 128 -7.99 0.46 6.23
CA TYR A 128 -8.38 0.95 7.54
C TYR A 128 -8.04 2.43 7.74
N ARG A 129 -7.00 2.94 7.07
CA ARG A 129 -6.57 4.35 7.13
C ARG A 129 -7.67 5.30 6.67
N HIS A 130 -8.50 4.87 5.72
CA HIS A 130 -9.63 5.66 5.23
C HIS A 130 -10.73 5.88 6.28
N ILE A 131 -10.89 4.98 7.22
CA ILE A 131 -12.01 4.97 8.18
C ILE A 131 -11.59 5.16 9.63
N ILE A 132 -10.30 5.03 9.94
CA ILE A 132 -9.80 5.02 11.32
C ILE A 132 -10.20 6.26 12.11
N HIS A 133 -10.16 7.45 11.52
CA HIS A 133 -10.60 8.68 12.18
C HIS A 133 -12.07 8.67 12.60
N SER A 134 -12.90 7.90 11.90
CA SER A 134 -14.30 7.71 12.25
C SER A 134 -14.47 6.68 13.36
N LEU A 135 -13.65 5.63 13.36
CA LEU A 135 -13.64 4.61 14.41
C LEU A 135 -13.11 5.16 15.74
N VAL A 136 -12.10 6.01 15.72
CA VAL A 136 -11.59 6.66 16.95
C VAL A 136 -12.68 7.46 17.66
N ARG A 137 -13.58 8.10 16.91
CA ARG A 137 -14.73 8.82 17.49
C ARG A 137 -15.82 7.91 18.05
N LYS A 138 -15.93 6.68 17.52
CA LYS A 138 -16.93 5.68 17.91
C LYS A 138 -16.31 4.29 17.93
N PRO A 139 -15.42 3.99 18.91
CA PRO A 139 -14.66 2.72 18.92
C PRO A 139 -15.56 1.48 18.95
N GLY A 140 -16.68 1.51 19.68
CA GLY A 140 -17.63 0.40 19.71
C GLY A 140 -18.29 0.05 18.35
N ALA A 141 -18.08 0.86 17.31
CA ALA A 141 -18.49 0.51 15.96
C ALA A 141 -17.57 -0.52 15.31
N PHE A 142 -16.36 -0.75 15.84
CA PHE A 142 -15.39 -1.70 15.32
C PHE A 142 -15.92 -3.13 15.31
N ALA A 143 -16.44 -3.61 16.45
CA ALA A 143 -16.97 -4.97 16.58
C ALA A 143 -18.11 -5.28 15.59
N ARG A 144 -18.94 -4.27 15.27
CA ARG A 144 -20.10 -4.40 14.38
C ARG A 144 -19.81 -3.96 12.94
N TYR A 145 -18.55 -3.63 12.61
CA TYR A 145 -18.21 -3.22 11.25
C TYR A 145 -18.25 -4.41 10.29
N ARG A 146 -19.01 -4.28 9.19
CA ARG A 146 -19.23 -5.38 8.23
C ARG A 146 -17.92 -5.99 7.71
N PHE A 147 -16.90 -5.16 7.51
CA PHE A 147 -15.61 -5.56 6.99
C PHE A 147 -14.52 -5.55 8.08
N ARG A 148 -14.89 -5.91 9.33
CA ARG A 148 -13.97 -5.94 10.47
C ARG A 148 -12.71 -6.76 10.18
N GLU A 149 -12.88 -7.90 9.50
CA GLU A 149 -11.78 -8.80 9.17
C GLU A 149 -10.71 -8.13 8.27
N ASN A 150 -11.13 -7.16 7.45
CA ASN A 150 -10.21 -6.40 6.62
C ASN A 150 -9.53 -5.23 7.35
N LEU A 151 -9.87 -5.00 8.64
CA LEU A 151 -9.24 -3.97 9.47
C LEU A 151 -8.04 -4.51 10.26
N PHE A 152 -7.65 -5.74 10.04
CA PHE A 152 -6.42 -6.30 10.57
C PHE A 152 -5.35 -6.23 9.47
N PRO A 153 -4.36 -5.29 9.56
CA PRO A 153 -3.34 -5.15 8.52
C PRO A 153 -2.54 -6.44 8.33
N THR A 154 -2.19 -7.08 9.46
CA THR A 154 -1.44 -8.34 9.48
C THR A 154 -2.02 -9.31 10.50
N GLN A 155 -1.52 -10.54 10.49
CA GLN A 155 -1.88 -11.55 11.49
C GLN A 155 -1.49 -11.13 12.92
N THR A 156 -0.41 -10.39 13.08
CA THR A 156 0.03 -9.85 14.37
C THR A 156 -1.03 -8.94 15.00
N PHE A 157 -1.62 -8.05 14.20
CA PHE A 157 -2.72 -7.19 14.67
C PHE A 157 -3.97 -7.98 15.06
N ARG A 158 -4.27 -9.06 14.36
CA ARG A 158 -5.37 -9.97 14.72
C ARG A 158 -5.13 -10.62 16.06
N LEU A 159 -3.96 -11.23 16.25
CA LEU A 159 -3.58 -11.87 17.52
C LEU A 159 -3.56 -10.88 18.68
N ALA A 160 -3.11 -9.64 18.43
CA ALA A 160 -3.15 -8.56 19.40
C ALA A 160 -4.59 -8.24 19.83
N TYR A 161 -5.52 -8.15 18.88
CA TYR A 161 -6.93 -7.93 19.20
C TYR A 161 -7.52 -9.10 20.02
N GLU A 162 -7.22 -10.34 19.66
CA GLU A 162 -7.66 -11.53 20.41
C GLU A 162 -7.11 -11.52 21.84
N SER A 163 -5.85 -11.13 22.02
CA SER A 163 -5.23 -10.94 23.34
C SER A 163 -5.95 -9.85 24.15
N LEU A 164 -6.21 -8.70 23.53
CA LEU A 164 -6.96 -7.62 24.16
C LEU A 164 -8.37 -8.07 24.56
N CYS A 165 -9.08 -8.83 23.72
CA CYS A 165 -10.39 -9.38 24.08
C CYS A 165 -10.32 -10.29 25.30
N ARG A 166 -9.27 -11.11 25.41
CA ARG A 166 -9.09 -12.01 26.57
C ARG A 166 -8.82 -11.26 27.87
N PHE A 167 -8.01 -10.22 27.84
CA PHE A 167 -7.52 -9.54 29.05
C PHE A 167 -8.26 -8.22 29.38
N ARG A 168 -8.85 -7.54 28.40
CA ARG A 168 -9.49 -6.23 28.55
C ARG A 168 -11.02 -6.25 28.37
N GLY A 169 -11.57 -7.38 27.87
CA GLY A 169 -13.02 -7.55 27.69
C GLY A 169 -13.64 -6.42 26.86
N GLU A 170 -14.62 -5.72 27.44
CA GLU A 170 -15.36 -4.63 26.74
C GLU A 170 -14.49 -3.45 26.29
N ARG A 171 -13.30 -3.28 26.85
CA ARG A 171 -12.36 -2.21 26.45
C ARG A 171 -11.50 -2.61 25.25
N ALA A 172 -11.52 -3.86 24.81
CA ALA A 172 -10.67 -4.36 23.72
C ALA A 172 -10.83 -3.54 22.43
N ASP A 173 -12.05 -3.21 22.04
CA ASP A 173 -12.33 -2.40 20.85
C ASP A 173 -11.69 -1.01 20.94
N VAL A 174 -11.78 -0.38 22.11
CA VAL A 174 -11.24 0.96 22.35
C VAL A 174 -9.71 0.93 22.25
N GLU A 175 -9.08 -0.03 22.91
CA GLU A 175 -7.62 -0.20 22.91
C GLU A 175 -7.13 -0.53 21.50
N TYR A 176 -7.78 -1.48 20.82
CA TYR A 176 -7.41 -1.87 19.48
C TYR A 176 -7.54 -0.72 18.46
N VAL A 177 -8.65 0.02 18.50
CA VAL A 177 -8.84 1.18 17.59
C VAL A 177 -7.77 2.25 17.82
N ARG A 178 -7.33 2.45 19.07
CA ARG A 178 -6.20 3.36 19.37
C ARG A 178 -4.87 2.86 18.81
N ILE A 179 -4.61 1.56 18.93
CA ILE A 179 -3.41 0.91 18.35
C ILE A 179 -3.45 1.04 16.81
N LEU A 180 -4.59 0.78 16.21
CA LEU A 180 -4.76 0.91 14.76
C LEU A 180 -4.60 2.37 14.29
N TYR A 181 -5.06 3.33 15.09
CA TYR A 181 -4.85 4.76 14.85
C TYR A 181 -3.37 5.15 14.96
N LEU A 182 -2.67 4.60 15.95
CA LEU A 182 -1.23 4.79 16.08
C LEU A 182 -0.51 4.28 14.82
N ALA A 183 -0.83 3.09 14.35
CA ALA A 183 -0.28 2.52 13.12
C ALA A 183 -0.58 3.39 11.88
N ALA A 184 -1.77 3.99 11.80
CA ALA A 184 -2.15 4.90 10.71
C ALA A 184 -1.42 6.24 10.73
N THR A 185 -0.99 6.71 11.90
CA THR A 185 -0.39 8.04 12.09
C THR A 185 1.13 8.03 12.30
N THR A 186 1.70 6.85 12.50
CA THR A 186 3.14 6.63 12.63
C THR A 186 3.60 5.64 11.55
N MET A 187 4.38 4.63 11.92
CA MET A 187 4.80 3.55 11.02
C MET A 187 4.15 2.23 11.45
N GLU A 188 3.36 1.63 10.56
CA GLU A 188 2.68 0.36 10.81
C GLU A 188 3.65 -0.76 11.22
N SER A 189 4.82 -0.82 10.58
CA SER A 189 5.86 -1.79 10.89
C SER A 189 6.44 -1.67 12.31
N GLU A 190 6.54 -0.44 12.85
CA GLU A 190 7.00 -0.22 14.22
C GLU A 190 5.96 -0.68 15.24
N VAL A 191 4.68 -0.37 14.96
CA VAL A 191 3.57 -0.83 15.80
C VAL A 191 3.46 -2.35 15.74
N GLU A 192 3.61 -2.96 14.57
CA GLU A 192 3.61 -4.41 14.42
C GLU A 192 4.73 -5.08 15.21
N ARG A 193 5.94 -4.50 15.19
CA ARG A 193 7.09 -4.99 15.97
C ARG A 193 6.82 -4.90 17.47
N ALA A 194 6.27 -3.77 17.94
CA ALA A 194 5.87 -3.60 19.33
C ALA A 194 4.84 -4.64 19.77
N LEU A 195 3.83 -4.88 18.93
CA LEU A 195 2.81 -5.90 19.17
C LEU A 195 3.41 -7.31 19.22
N SER A 196 4.34 -7.66 18.33
CA SER A 196 5.02 -8.96 18.33
C SER A 196 5.75 -9.21 19.64
N LEU A 197 6.54 -8.23 20.11
CA LEU A 197 7.26 -8.31 21.39
C LEU A 197 6.31 -8.51 22.58
N LEU A 198 5.18 -7.78 22.60
CA LEU A 198 4.21 -7.89 23.68
C LEU A 198 3.47 -9.23 23.67
N LEU A 199 3.15 -9.74 22.48
CA LEU A 199 2.53 -11.07 22.33
C LEU A 199 3.48 -12.20 22.76
N GLU A 200 4.77 -12.13 22.40
CA GLU A 200 5.79 -13.08 22.82
C GLU A 200 5.98 -13.11 24.35
N SER A 201 5.79 -11.98 25.02
CA SER A 201 5.87 -11.90 26.47
C SER A 201 4.75 -12.65 27.18
N GLY A 202 3.65 -12.96 26.51
CA GLY A 202 2.48 -13.66 27.03
C GLY A 202 1.70 -12.91 28.11
N ARG A 203 2.07 -11.67 28.44
CA ARG A 203 1.43 -10.85 29.47
C ARG A 203 0.33 -9.94 28.89
N PRO A 204 -0.62 -9.51 29.72
CA PRO A 204 -1.57 -8.49 29.33
C PRO A 204 -0.85 -7.19 28.97
N PHE A 205 -1.33 -6.51 27.94
CA PHE A 205 -0.82 -5.20 27.52
C PHE A 205 -1.97 -4.24 27.20
N ASP A 206 -1.66 -2.97 27.00
CA ASP A 206 -2.61 -1.93 26.59
C ASP A 206 -2.00 -1.02 25.52
N TYR A 207 -2.81 -0.06 25.07
CA TYR A 207 -2.38 0.94 24.07
C TYR A 207 -1.13 1.72 24.49
N ILE A 208 -1.00 2.05 25.79
CA ILE A 208 0.10 2.89 26.29
C ILE A 208 1.42 2.15 26.10
N GLU A 209 1.49 0.86 26.46
CA GLU A 209 2.67 0.03 26.28
C GLU A 209 3.05 -0.12 24.81
N VAL A 210 2.06 -0.31 23.92
CA VAL A 210 2.31 -0.38 22.47
C VAL A 210 2.87 0.95 21.96
N ARG A 211 2.29 2.08 22.38
CA ARG A 211 2.76 3.41 21.99
C ARG A 211 4.19 3.66 22.43
N ASP A 212 4.52 3.35 23.67
CA ASP A 212 5.82 3.64 24.25
C ASP A 212 6.94 2.79 23.59
N LEU A 213 6.59 1.59 23.11
CA LEU A 213 7.50 0.75 22.34
C LEU A 213 7.60 1.16 20.85
N ALA A 214 6.48 1.52 20.22
CA ALA A 214 6.44 1.83 18.80
C ALA A 214 6.92 3.25 18.47
N ALA A 215 6.68 4.20 19.36
CA ALA A 215 7.09 5.58 19.20
C ALA A 215 7.71 6.09 20.53
N PRO A 216 8.90 5.58 20.89
CA PRO A 216 9.56 6.04 22.10
C PRO A 216 9.77 7.54 22.01
N VAL A 217 9.36 8.25 23.05
CA VAL A 217 9.69 9.67 23.20
C VAL A 217 11.19 9.75 23.34
N VAL A 218 11.87 10.00 22.24
CA VAL A 218 13.32 10.28 22.30
C VAL A 218 13.45 11.57 23.12
N PRO A 219 14.06 11.53 24.32
CA PRO A 219 14.31 12.75 25.07
C PRO A 219 15.09 13.68 24.14
N LEU A 220 14.62 14.93 24.03
CA LEU A 220 15.36 15.96 23.32
C LEU A 220 16.78 15.98 23.91
N VAL A 221 17.72 15.36 23.21
CA VAL A 221 19.13 15.49 23.56
C VAL A 221 19.40 16.97 23.46
N PRO A 222 19.76 17.65 24.60
CA PRO A 222 20.07 19.07 24.55
C PRO A 222 21.12 19.25 23.46
N ARG A 223 20.90 20.17 22.53
CA ARG A 223 21.91 20.53 21.55
C ARG A 223 23.15 20.87 22.34
N LEU A 224 24.20 20.07 22.19
CA LEU A 224 25.51 20.40 22.69
C LEU A 224 25.83 21.79 22.13
N THR A 225 25.79 22.80 22.99
CA THR A 225 26.33 24.11 22.66
C THR A 225 27.79 23.84 22.44
N LEU A 226 28.27 23.91 21.21
CA LEU A 226 29.66 23.84 20.91
C LEU A 226 30.31 24.98 21.75
N LEU A 227 30.95 24.62 22.83
CA LEU A 227 31.83 25.52 23.52
C LEU A 227 32.78 26.05 22.46
N GLY A 228 32.88 27.38 22.35
CA GLY A 228 33.71 28.01 21.33
C GLY A 228 35.07 27.34 21.26
N VAL A 229 35.60 27.20 20.06
CA VAL A 229 36.92 26.59 19.85
C VAL A 229 37.89 27.30 20.78
N PRO A 230 38.54 26.58 21.73
CA PRO A 230 39.46 27.20 22.65
C PRO A 230 40.57 27.86 21.83
N ASP A 231 40.89 29.11 22.17
CA ASP A 231 41.98 29.84 21.52
C ASP A 231 43.31 29.11 21.84
N LEU A 232 43.81 28.36 20.86
CA LEU A 232 45.05 27.59 21.02
C LEU A 232 46.27 28.45 21.33
N LYS A 233 46.24 29.77 21.03
CA LYS A 233 47.29 30.71 21.37
C LYS A 233 47.52 30.84 22.87
N VAL A 234 46.49 30.57 23.70
CA VAL A 234 46.63 30.54 25.17
C VAL A 234 47.56 29.41 25.61
N TYR A 235 47.67 28.34 24.85
CA TYR A 235 48.52 27.19 25.14
C TYR A 235 49.98 27.43 24.68
N ASP A 236 50.22 28.34 23.73
CA ASP A 236 51.58 28.70 23.30
C ASP A 236 52.36 29.37 24.43
N ALA A 237 51.67 30.07 25.33
CA ALA A 237 52.29 30.67 26.53
C ALA A 237 52.90 29.63 27.51
N LEU A 238 52.36 28.39 27.49
CA LEU A 238 52.91 27.32 28.34
C LEU A 238 54.17 26.69 27.76
N LEU A 239 54.41 26.84 26.46
CA LEU A 239 55.62 26.34 25.80
C LEU A 239 56.81 27.27 26.03
N VAL A 240 56.57 28.56 26.31
CA VAL A 240 57.63 29.57 26.53
C VAL A 240 58.13 29.60 28.00
N GLY A 241 57.35 28.98 28.93
CA GLY A 241 57.68 29.01 30.39
C GLY A 241 58.51 27.85 30.94
N GLY A 242 58.99 26.95 30.11
CA GLY A 242 59.61 25.68 30.53
C GLY A 242 61.10 25.53 30.16
N ILE A 243 61.97 26.44 30.45
CA ILE A 243 63.44 26.17 30.63
C ILE A 243 63.96 27.13 31.66
N ARG A 244 64.07 26.73 32.91
CA ARG A 244 65.05 27.07 33.85
C ARG A 244 65.39 25.89 34.73
#